data_b655535d62ef4981482bad445b1f6bc6
#
_entry.id   b655535d62ef4981482bad445b1f6bc6
#
_cell.length_a   1.000
_cell.length_b   1.000
_cell.length_c   1.000
_cell.angle_alpha   90.00
_cell.angle_beta   90.00
_cell.angle_gamma   90.00
#
_symmetry.space_group_name_H-M   'P 1'
#
loop_
_entity.id
_entity.type
_entity.pdbx_description
1 polymer ?
#
loop_
_entity_poly.entity_id
_entity_poly.type
_entity_poly.pdbx_seq_one_letter_code
_entity_poly.pdbx_strand_id
1 'polypeptide(L)' 'METSYPQYRKYPNNKAYFKILSDKEWEEIQVIGSKHIVNQFIVKIMPDRNYLQDMTFDYKDNWEEIEEAEYEQKKHLATL' A
#
# COMPACT_ATOMS: atom_id res chain seq x y z
N MET A 1 13.21 -9.22 -15.34
CA MET A 1 12.48 -7.98 -15.57
C MET A 1 12.46 -7.16 -14.30
N GLU A 2 12.85 -5.92 -14.40
CA GLU A 2 12.87 -5.04 -13.23
C GLU A 2 11.48 -4.53 -12.92
N THR A 3 11.15 -4.49 -11.64
CA THR A 3 9.89 -3.94 -11.17
C THR A 3 10.07 -2.44 -10.91
N SER A 4 9.19 -1.63 -11.48
CA SER A 4 9.22 -0.19 -11.24
C SER A 4 8.55 0.15 -9.92
N TYR A 5 9.20 0.99 -9.12
CA TYR A 5 8.64 1.51 -7.88
C TYR A 5 8.59 3.03 -7.95
N PRO A 6 7.70 3.65 -7.21
CA PRO A 6 6.72 3.03 -6.32
C PRO A 6 5.52 2.49 -7.09
N GLN A 7 4.81 1.55 -6.46
CA GLN A 7 3.54 1.03 -6.96
C GLN A 7 2.45 1.29 -5.92
N TYR A 8 1.21 1.39 -6.36
CA TYR A 8 0.10 1.79 -5.51
C TYR A 8 -1.00 0.76 -5.56
N ARG A 9 -1.59 0.47 -4.40
CA ARG A 9 -2.66 -0.53 -4.26
C ARG A 9 -3.68 -0.03 -3.25
N LYS A 10 -4.86 -0.65 -3.25
CA LYS A 10 -5.85 -0.45 -2.21
C LYS A 10 -6.66 -1.73 -2.02
N TYR A 11 -7.29 -1.87 -0.86
CA TYR A 11 -8.29 -2.91 -0.70
C TYR A 11 -9.56 -2.52 -1.46
N PRO A 12 -10.30 -3.50 -2.02
CA PRO A 12 -11.53 -3.20 -2.74
C PRO A 12 -12.59 -2.48 -1.89
N ASN A 13 -12.54 -2.63 -0.57
CA ASN A 13 -13.48 -1.95 0.32
C ASN A 13 -13.05 -0.52 0.68
N ASN A 14 -11.96 -0.02 0.11
CA ASN A 14 -11.41 1.32 0.33
C ASN A 14 -11.02 1.61 1.79
N LYS A 15 -10.72 0.57 2.58
CA LYS A 15 -10.33 0.75 3.99
C LYS A 15 -8.83 0.80 4.21
N ALA A 16 -8.04 0.57 3.17
CA ALA A 16 -6.59 0.70 3.25
C ALA A 16 -6.03 1.00 1.88
N TYR A 17 -4.98 1.82 1.86
CA TYR A 17 -4.25 2.20 0.65
C TYR A 17 -2.78 1.91 0.89
N PHE A 18 -2.08 1.47 -0.14
CA PHE A 18 -0.70 1.00 -0.02
C PHE A 18 0.18 1.66 -1.07
N LYS A 19 1.37 2.08 -0.63
CA LYS A 19 2.42 2.55 -1.53
C LYS A 19 3.62 1.61 -1.34
N ILE A 20 3.92 0.83 -2.37
CA ILE A 20 5.04 -0.10 -2.35
C ILE A 20 6.28 0.67 -2.78
N LEU A 21 7.17 0.94 -1.83
CA LEU A 21 8.36 1.76 -2.05
C LEU A 21 9.50 0.98 -2.67
N SER A 22 9.61 -0.31 -2.32
CA SER A 22 10.66 -1.19 -2.84
C SER A 22 10.29 -2.63 -2.51
N ASP A 23 11.17 -3.58 -2.81
CA ASP A 23 10.97 -4.97 -2.44
C ASP A 23 11.13 -5.23 -0.94
N LYS A 24 11.41 -4.19 -0.16
CA LYS A 24 11.66 -4.29 1.28
C LYS A 24 10.82 -3.33 2.13
N GLU A 25 10.13 -2.37 1.51
CA GLU A 25 9.41 -1.34 2.25
C GLU A 25 8.08 -1.04 1.59
N TRP A 26 7.07 -0.77 2.43
CA TRP A 26 5.82 -0.21 1.94
C TRP A 26 5.23 0.73 2.98
N GLU A 27 4.33 1.60 2.53
CA GLU A 27 3.59 2.52 3.36
C GLU A 27 2.11 2.18 3.25
N GLU A 28 1.40 2.26 4.35
CA GLU A 28 -0.03 1.94 4.38
C GLU A 28 -0.80 3.12 4.97
N ILE A 29 -1.90 3.48 4.32
CA ILE A 29 -2.88 4.41 4.88
C ILE A 29 -4.08 3.59 5.31
N GLN A 30 -4.32 3.50 6.60
CA GLN A 30 -5.44 2.77 7.17
C GLN A 30 -6.60 3.73 7.40
N VAL A 31 -7.78 3.37 6.90
CA VAL A 31 -8.99 4.19 7.04
C VAL A 31 -9.85 3.60 8.15
N ILE A 32 -10.02 4.36 9.23
CA ILE A 32 -10.84 3.95 10.38
C ILE A 32 -11.88 5.05 10.60
N GLY A 33 -13.12 4.79 10.13
CA GLY A 33 -14.16 5.80 10.15
C GLY A 33 -13.76 7.00 9.30
N SER A 34 -13.68 8.18 9.91
CA SER A 34 -13.24 9.39 9.21
C SER A 34 -11.75 9.66 9.36
N LYS A 35 -11.03 8.77 10.04
CA LYS A 35 -9.58 8.95 10.29
C LYS A 35 -8.76 8.17 9.27
N HIS A 36 -7.64 8.78 8.86
CA HIS A 36 -6.66 8.18 7.98
C HIS A 36 -5.33 8.13 8.73
N ILE A 37 -4.78 6.93 8.90
CA ILE A 37 -3.55 6.72 9.68
C ILE A 37 -2.49 6.18 8.75
N VAL A 38 -1.34 6.85 8.69
CA VAL A 38 -0.20 6.43 7.85
C VAL A 38 0.79 5.63 8.70
N ASN A 39 1.11 4.43 8.24
CA ASN A 39 2.10 3.56 8.87
C ASN A 39 3.14 3.16 7.83
N GLN A 40 4.38 3.02 8.26
CA GLN A 40 5.47 2.56 7.40
C GLN A 40 5.96 1.21 7.89
N PHE A 41 6.25 0.32 6.94
CA PHE A 41 6.68 -1.04 7.23
C PHE A 41 7.95 -1.36 6.48
N ILE A 42 8.88 -2.00 7.18
CA ILE A 42 10.13 -2.50 6.60
C ILE A 42 10.14 -4.01 6.79
N VAL A 43 10.42 -4.74 5.71
CA VAL A 43 10.45 -6.20 5.74
C VAL A 43 11.63 -6.66 6.59
N LYS A 44 11.34 -7.43 7.64
CA LYS A 44 12.34 -7.97 8.56
C LYS A 44 12.25 -9.49 8.69
N ILE A 45 11.09 -10.07 8.40
CA ILE A 45 10.84 -11.51 8.54
C ILE A 45 10.10 -12.02 7.31
N MET A 46 10.09 -13.32 7.12
CA MET A 46 9.50 -13.95 5.93
C MET A 46 8.01 -13.65 5.71
N PRO A 47 7.14 -13.68 6.73
CA PRO A 47 5.73 -13.33 6.52
C PRO A 47 5.53 -11.95 5.92
N ASP A 48 6.33 -10.95 6.32
CA ASP A 48 6.23 -9.60 5.77
C ASP A 48 6.64 -9.60 4.30
N ARG A 49 7.66 -10.36 3.95
CA ARG A 49 8.13 -10.48 2.57
C ARG A 49 7.08 -11.11 1.67
N ASN A 50 6.41 -12.16 2.14
CA ASN A 50 5.36 -12.81 1.38
C ASN A 50 4.18 -11.88 1.14
N TYR A 51 3.79 -11.13 2.17
CA TYR A 51 2.73 -10.14 2.08
C TYR A 51 3.06 -9.08 1.03
N LEU A 52 4.28 -8.56 1.07
CA LEU A 52 4.73 -7.55 0.12
C LEU A 52 4.77 -8.09 -1.31
N GLN A 53 5.23 -9.33 -1.49
CA GLN A 53 5.25 -9.97 -2.81
C GLN A 53 3.85 -10.16 -3.37
N ASP A 54 2.92 -10.61 -2.54
CA ASP A 54 1.54 -10.78 -2.97
C ASP A 54 0.94 -9.44 -3.41
N MET A 55 1.19 -8.39 -2.64
CA MET A 55 0.70 -7.05 -2.97
C MET A 55 1.33 -6.50 -4.24
N THR A 56 2.56 -6.87 -4.54
CA THR A 56 3.28 -6.37 -5.71
C THR A 56 2.95 -7.15 -6.98
N PHE A 57 2.93 -8.47 -6.89
CA PHE A 57 2.85 -9.34 -8.07
C PHE A 57 1.57 -10.14 -8.19
N ASP A 58 0.97 -10.55 -7.07
CA ASP A 58 -0.20 -11.42 -7.06
C ASP A 58 -1.35 -10.72 -6.33
N TYR A 59 -1.65 -9.50 -6.76
CA TYR A 59 -2.56 -8.62 -6.03
C TYR A 59 -4.03 -8.71 -6.47
N LYS A 60 -4.32 -9.27 -7.63
CA LYS A 60 -5.64 -9.14 -8.24
C LYS A 60 -6.82 -9.67 -7.41
N ASP A 61 -6.56 -10.66 -6.56
CA ASP A 61 -7.62 -11.27 -5.74
C ASP A 61 -7.94 -10.46 -4.49
N ASN A 62 -6.95 -9.73 -3.95
CA ASN A 62 -7.08 -9.07 -2.65
C ASN A 62 -6.89 -7.56 -2.70
N TRP A 63 -6.26 -7.04 -3.76
CA TRP A 63 -5.96 -5.61 -3.89
C TRP A 63 -6.35 -5.13 -5.28
N GLU A 64 -6.55 -3.81 -5.39
CA GLU A 64 -6.75 -3.15 -6.67
C GLU A 64 -5.59 -2.20 -6.92
N GLU A 65 -5.16 -2.11 -8.17
CA GLU A 65 -4.16 -1.13 -8.58
C GLU A 65 -4.80 0.25 -8.66
N ILE A 66 -4.10 1.25 -8.11
CA ILE A 66 -4.55 2.64 -8.17
C ILE A 66 -3.41 3.52 -8.67
N GLU A 67 -3.73 4.76 -8.99
CA GLU A 67 -2.75 5.73 -9.44
C GLU A 67 -2.20 6.53 -8.27
N GLU A 68 -1.03 7.13 -8.49
CA GLU A 68 -0.37 7.96 -7.49
C GLU A 68 -1.29 9.07 -6.97
N ALA A 69 -2.05 9.70 -7.87
CA ALA A 69 -2.93 10.81 -7.50
C ALA A 69 -3.96 10.38 -6.46
N GLU A 70 -4.53 9.19 -6.60
CA GLU A 70 -5.51 8.69 -5.64
C GLU A 70 -4.86 8.45 -4.28
N TYR A 71 -3.67 7.85 -4.28
CA TYR A 71 -2.94 7.59 -3.04
C TYR A 71 -2.57 8.89 -2.32
N GLU A 72 -2.02 9.86 -3.06
CA GLU A 72 -1.59 11.12 -2.48
C GLU A 72 -2.76 11.91 -1.91
N GLN A 73 -3.93 11.83 -2.55
CA GLN A 73 -5.14 12.46 -2.03
C GLN A 73 -5.53 11.88 -0.67
N LYS A 74 -5.45 10.56 -0.51
CA LYS A 74 -5.75 9.92 0.77
C LYS A 74 -4.71 10.22 1.83
N LYS A 75 -3.44 10.28 1.43
CA LYS A 75 -2.37 10.64 2.34
C LYS A 75 -2.54 12.07 2.86
N HIS A 76 -2.97 12.98 2.00
CA HIS A 76 -3.24 14.36 2.40
C HIS A 76 -4.31 14.41 3.50
N LEU A 77 -5.35 13.59 3.38
CA LEU A 77 -6.39 13.52 4.41
C LEU A 77 -5.84 13.04 5.76
N ALA A 78 -4.80 12.20 5.73
CA ALA A 78 -4.17 11.70 6.95
C ALA A 78 -3.32 12.77 7.65
N THR A 79 -2.91 13.82 6.93
CA THR A 79 -2.05 14.88 7.48
C THR A 79 -2.84 16.13 7.91
N LEU A 80 -4.14 16.12 7.74
CA LEU A 80 -5.00 17.24 8.13
C LEU A 80 -5.27 17.26 9.64
#